data_c5ef4d633cbe033bccbac1389dccc372
#
_entry.id   c5ef4d633cbe033bccbac1389dccc372
#
_cell.length_a   1.000
_cell.length_b   1.000
_cell.length_c   1.000
_cell.angle_alpha   90.00
_cell.angle_beta   90.00
_cell.angle_gamma   90.00
#
_symmetry.space_group_name_H-M   'P 1'
#
loop_
_entity.id
_entity.type
_entity.pdbx_description
1 polymer ?
#
loop_
_entity_poly.entity_id
_entity_poly.type
_entity_poly.pdbx_seq_one_letter_code
_entity_poly.pdbx_strand_id
1 'polypeptide(L)'
;GWPCTCGRLGCWEAYASATGLIKRTKQHMDEAPKDSPLWTIAEGDINKVNGRTAFDAMRQGDPVGKKIVDEYVKYLSVGLINMINVFQPNILCVGGGVGNEGENLLVPVREIVDKEQYGHNPDAKTKICKAQLGNDAGIIGAAMLGKEG
;
A
#
# COMPACT_ATOMS: atom_id res chain seq x y z
N GLY A 1 8.33 17.50 2.84
CA GLY A 1 7.41 16.39 2.57
C GLY A 1 6.83 16.48 1.15
N TRP A 2 6.29 15.38 0.63
CA TRP A 2 5.64 15.39 -0.68
C TRP A 2 4.34 16.20 -0.66
N PRO A 3 4.03 16.95 -1.73
CA PRO A 3 2.75 17.64 -1.84
C PRO A 3 1.61 16.65 -1.93
N CYS A 4 0.52 16.98 -1.24
CA CYS A 4 -0.75 16.25 -1.24
C CYS A 4 -1.82 17.05 -1.99
N THR A 5 -2.79 16.38 -2.58
CA THR A 5 -3.95 16.98 -3.27
C THR A 5 -4.78 17.90 -2.36
N CYS A 6 -4.72 17.72 -1.03
CA CYS A 6 -5.36 18.61 -0.05
C CYS A 6 -4.65 19.96 0.16
N GLY A 7 -3.56 20.25 -0.58
CA GLY A 7 -2.77 21.49 -0.48
C GLY A 7 -1.69 21.50 0.60
N ARG A 8 -1.58 20.45 1.43
CA ARG A 8 -0.54 20.31 2.47
C ARG A 8 0.67 19.54 1.96
N LEU A 9 1.74 19.55 2.76
CA LEU A 9 2.94 18.73 2.54
C LEU A 9 3.00 17.60 3.57
N GLY A 10 3.51 16.43 3.16
CA GLY A 10 3.82 15.34 4.08
C GLY A 10 2.62 14.52 4.56
N CYS A 11 1.45 14.65 3.95
CA CYS A 11 0.29 13.80 4.27
C CYS A 11 0.61 12.33 4.01
N TRP A 12 0.14 11.43 4.89
CA TRP A 12 0.31 10.00 4.73
C TRP A 12 -0.18 9.47 3.37
N GLU A 13 -1.31 9.96 2.89
CA GLU A 13 -1.87 9.61 1.57
C GLU A 13 -0.88 9.84 0.43
N ALA A 14 -0.08 10.92 0.48
CA ALA A 14 0.90 11.21 -0.56
C ALA A 14 1.99 10.12 -0.69
N TYR A 15 2.24 9.34 0.36
CA TYR A 15 3.25 8.27 0.41
C TYR A 15 2.66 6.86 0.31
N ALA A 16 1.47 6.64 0.86
CA ALA A 16 0.86 5.32 1.05
C ALA A 16 -0.32 5.04 0.12
N SER A 17 -0.68 5.97 -0.77
CA SER A 17 -1.68 5.71 -1.80
C SER A 17 -1.08 5.03 -3.04
N ALA A 18 -1.94 4.55 -3.95
CA ALA A 18 -1.52 4.06 -5.26
C ALA A 18 -0.76 5.13 -6.06
N THR A 19 -1.21 6.39 -5.99
CA THR A 19 -0.53 7.54 -6.61
C THR A 19 0.85 7.77 -5.99
N GLY A 20 0.97 7.62 -4.67
CA GLY A 20 2.25 7.67 -3.96
C GLY A 20 3.22 6.59 -4.41
N LEU A 21 2.73 5.36 -4.61
CA LEU A 21 3.53 4.25 -5.15
C LEU A 21 4.00 4.53 -6.57
N ILE A 22 3.11 4.98 -7.46
CA ILE A 22 3.46 5.37 -8.84
C ILE A 22 4.55 6.46 -8.86
N LYS A 23 4.37 7.50 -8.05
CA LYS A 23 5.34 8.59 -7.94
C LYS A 23 6.72 8.08 -7.49
N ARG A 24 6.75 7.24 -6.46
CA ARG A 24 7.98 6.60 -5.95
C ARG A 24 8.64 5.74 -7.02
N THR A 25 7.86 4.93 -7.73
CA THR A 25 8.36 4.09 -8.81
C THR A 25 9.05 4.94 -9.88
N LYS A 26 8.40 6.02 -10.33
CA LYS A 26 8.99 6.95 -11.33
C LYS A 26 10.31 7.55 -10.83
N GLN A 27 10.38 8.01 -9.58
CA GLN A 27 11.61 8.58 -9.01
C GLN A 27 12.78 7.57 -9.00
N HIS A 28 12.51 6.32 -8.60
CA HIS A 28 13.56 5.29 -8.62
C HIS A 28 13.93 4.83 -10.03
N MET A 29 13.00 4.89 -10.99
CA MET A 29 13.29 4.57 -12.39
C MET A 29 14.24 5.56 -13.03
N ASP A 30 14.21 6.84 -12.65
CA ASP A 30 15.15 7.84 -13.17
C ASP A 30 16.61 7.49 -12.85
N GLU A 31 16.84 6.80 -11.73
CA GLU A 31 18.16 6.35 -11.26
C GLU A 31 18.45 4.88 -11.58
N ALA A 32 17.45 4.11 -12.02
CA ALA A 32 17.59 2.68 -12.29
C ALA A 32 18.36 2.42 -13.61
N PRO A 33 19.12 1.31 -13.69
CA PRO A 33 19.71 0.83 -14.94
C PRO A 33 18.65 0.65 -16.04
N LYS A 34 19.00 0.95 -17.29
CA LYS A 34 18.04 0.86 -18.41
C LYS A 34 17.61 -0.57 -18.77
N ASP A 35 18.35 -1.56 -18.33
CA ASP A 35 18.04 -2.99 -18.43
C ASP A 35 17.21 -3.52 -17.25
N SER A 36 16.87 -2.67 -16.27
CA SER A 36 15.98 -3.04 -15.17
C SER A 36 14.61 -3.48 -15.70
N PRO A 37 14.01 -4.56 -15.14
CA PRO A 37 12.64 -4.98 -15.43
C PRO A 37 11.59 -3.86 -15.33
N LEU A 38 11.82 -2.85 -14.49
CA LEU A 38 10.94 -1.66 -14.40
C LEU A 38 10.73 -1.00 -15.76
N TRP A 39 11.82 -0.81 -16.54
CA TRP A 39 11.74 -0.20 -17.86
C TRP A 39 11.05 -1.09 -18.88
N THR A 40 11.28 -2.41 -18.82
CA THR A 40 10.59 -3.38 -19.70
C THR A 40 9.09 -3.40 -19.43
N ILE A 41 8.68 -3.43 -18.15
CA ILE A 41 7.27 -3.42 -17.73
C ILE A 41 6.57 -2.12 -18.14
N ALA A 42 7.28 -0.98 -18.07
CA ALA A 42 6.78 0.32 -18.50
C ALA A 42 6.92 0.54 -20.01
N GLU A 43 7.33 -0.47 -20.80
CA GLU A 43 7.52 -0.38 -22.27
C GLU A 43 8.46 0.77 -22.67
N GLY A 44 9.46 1.07 -21.85
CA GLY A 44 10.40 2.17 -22.06
C GLY A 44 9.83 3.57 -21.79
N ASP A 45 8.57 3.70 -21.41
CA ASP A 45 7.89 4.98 -21.15
C ASP A 45 7.51 5.12 -19.67
N ILE A 46 8.14 6.08 -18.98
CA ILE A 46 7.86 6.38 -17.56
C ILE A 46 6.39 6.77 -17.31
N ASN A 47 5.67 7.22 -18.33
CA ASN A 47 4.24 7.55 -18.18
C ASN A 47 3.34 6.33 -18.14
N LYS A 48 3.82 5.17 -18.57
CA LYS A 48 3.11 3.89 -18.46
C LYS A 48 3.25 3.22 -17.08
N VAL A 49 4.05 3.78 -16.19
CA VAL A 49 4.16 3.32 -14.80
C VAL A 49 2.80 3.40 -14.12
N ASN A 50 2.41 2.29 -13.50
CA ASN A 50 1.17 2.15 -12.75
C ASN A 50 1.40 1.51 -11.37
N GLY A 51 0.34 1.31 -10.58
CA GLY A 51 0.43 0.77 -9.22
C GLY A 51 0.94 -0.67 -9.10
N ARG A 52 1.11 -1.38 -10.22
CA ARG A 52 1.62 -2.76 -10.25
C ARG A 52 3.09 -2.85 -10.67
N THR A 53 3.60 -1.83 -11.37
CA THR A 53 4.93 -1.84 -12.01
C THR A 53 6.03 -2.26 -11.04
N ALA A 54 6.09 -1.68 -9.84
CA ALA A 54 7.12 -2.01 -8.83
C ALA A 54 6.98 -3.45 -8.31
N PHE A 55 5.76 -3.91 -8.06
CA PHE A 55 5.50 -5.29 -7.62
C PHE A 55 5.83 -6.31 -8.71
N ASP A 56 5.49 -6.02 -9.97
CA ASP A 56 5.81 -6.89 -11.11
C ASP A 56 7.33 -7.00 -11.31
N ALA A 57 8.08 -5.90 -11.15
CA ALA A 57 9.53 -5.91 -11.20
C ALA A 57 10.14 -6.68 -10.02
N MET A 58 9.63 -6.47 -8.80
CA MET A 58 10.05 -7.25 -7.62
C MET A 58 9.86 -8.76 -7.84
N ARG A 59 8.72 -9.18 -8.41
CA ARG A 59 8.46 -10.61 -8.74
C ARG A 59 9.44 -11.18 -9.77
N GLN A 60 10.00 -10.33 -10.63
CA GLN A 60 11.07 -10.71 -11.58
C GLN A 60 12.47 -10.63 -10.96
N GLY A 61 12.59 -10.39 -9.66
CA GLY A 61 13.86 -10.33 -8.94
C GLY A 61 14.60 -8.98 -9.06
N ASP A 62 13.94 -7.92 -9.54
CA ASP A 62 14.56 -6.60 -9.64
C ASP A 62 14.81 -6.00 -8.24
N PRO A 63 16.08 -5.70 -7.89
CA PRO A 63 16.41 -5.10 -6.59
C PRO A 63 15.84 -3.70 -6.42
N VAL A 64 15.69 -2.94 -7.52
CA VAL A 64 15.08 -1.60 -7.49
C VAL A 64 13.58 -1.73 -7.24
N GLY A 65 12.89 -2.63 -7.93
CA GLY A 65 11.48 -2.94 -7.68
C GLY A 65 11.23 -3.36 -6.24
N LYS A 66 12.10 -4.22 -5.70
CA LYS A 66 12.03 -4.63 -4.30
C LYS A 66 12.20 -3.44 -3.35
N LYS A 67 13.19 -2.59 -3.56
CA LYS A 67 13.43 -1.39 -2.75
C LYS A 67 12.21 -0.47 -2.73
N ILE A 68 11.59 -0.24 -3.88
CA ILE A 68 10.37 0.58 -4.01
C ILE A 68 9.23 0.00 -3.17
N VAL A 69 9.01 -1.31 -3.28
CA VAL A 69 7.96 -2.00 -2.52
C VAL A 69 8.23 -1.95 -1.02
N ASP A 70 9.47 -2.20 -0.58
CA ASP A 70 9.85 -2.15 0.84
C ASP A 70 9.61 -0.74 1.44
N GLU A 71 9.97 0.32 0.71
CA GLU A 71 9.70 1.69 1.13
C GLU A 71 8.20 2.00 1.20
N TYR A 72 7.42 1.54 0.21
CA TYR A 72 5.97 1.70 0.20
C TYR A 72 5.31 0.99 1.38
N VAL A 73 5.68 -0.27 1.61
CA VAL A 73 5.22 -1.08 2.74
C VAL A 73 5.49 -0.37 4.07
N LYS A 74 6.68 0.20 4.24
CA LYS A 74 7.04 0.97 5.44
C LYS A 74 6.09 2.15 5.68
N TYR A 75 5.85 2.99 4.65
CA TYR A 75 4.94 4.15 4.80
C TYR A 75 3.49 3.72 5.02
N LEU A 76 3.04 2.67 4.35
CA LEU A 76 1.71 2.12 4.58
C LEU A 76 1.57 1.63 6.03
N SER A 77 2.53 0.85 6.51
CA SER A 77 2.52 0.29 7.86
C SER A 77 2.50 1.36 8.95
N VAL A 78 3.25 2.47 8.80
CA VAL A 78 3.22 3.58 9.77
C VAL A 78 1.81 4.12 9.97
N GLY A 79 1.04 4.34 8.90
CA GLY A 79 -0.33 4.81 9.03
C GLY A 79 -1.26 3.76 9.64
N LEU A 80 -1.10 2.48 9.27
CA LEU A 80 -1.89 1.40 9.83
C LEU A 80 -1.63 1.23 11.33
N ILE A 81 -0.37 1.31 11.77
CA ILE A 81 0.02 1.28 13.18
C ILE A 81 -0.66 2.44 13.94
N ASN A 82 -0.66 3.65 13.39
CA ASN A 82 -1.35 4.78 14.00
C ASN A 82 -2.85 4.53 14.15
N MET A 83 -3.52 4.00 13.11
CA MET A 83 -4.93 3.65 13.17
C MET A 83 -5.20 2.55 14.21
N ILE A 84 -4.37 1.51 14.26
CA ILE A 84 -4.49 0.42 15.23
C ILE A 84 -4.30 0.96 16.65
N ASN A 85 -3.28 1.77 16.90
CA ASN A 85 -3.01 2.30 18.23
C ASN A 85 -4.10 3.24 18.75
N VAL A 86 -4.79 3.96 17.85
CA VAL A 86 -5.89 4.88 18.23
C VAL A 86 -7.21 4.12 18.42
N PHE A 87 -7.56 3.23 17.49
CA PHE A 87 -8.90 2.63 17.45
C PHE A 87 -8.98 1.19 17.95
N GLN A 88 -7.86 0.49 18.04
CA GLN A 88 -7.74 -0.92 18.45
C GLN A 88 -8.80 -1.84 17.81
N PRO A 89 -8.98 -1.81 16.48
CA PRO A 89 -9.97 -2.62 15.81
C PRO A 89 -9.59 -4.09 15.85
N ASN A 90 -10.56 -4.99 15.96
CA ASN A 90 -10.31 -6.44 15.83
C ASN A 90 -9.82 -6.83 14.45
N ILE A 91 -10.33 -6.14 13.41
CA ILE A 91 -10.00 -6.39 12.00
C ILE A 91 -9.74 -5.05 11.30
N LEU A 92 -8.67 -4.99 10.52
CA LEU A 92 -8.35 -3.89 9.62
C LEU A 92 -8.23 -4.44 8.19
N CYS A 93 -9.06 -3.96 7.27
CA CYS A 93 -9.07 -4.39 5.89
C CYS A 93 -8.32 -3.40 4.99
N VAL A 94 -7.38 -3.92 4.18
CA VAL A 94 -6.69 -3.15 3.14
C VAL A 94 -7.38 -3.39 1.81
N GLY A 95 -7.91 -2.33 1.20
CA GLY A 95 -8.62 -2.36 -0.08
C GLY A 95 -7.94 -1.52 -1.16
N GLY A 96 -8.69 -1.28 -2.26
CA GLY A 96 -8.20 -0.52 -3.40
C GLY A 96 -7.27 -1.30 -4.32
N GLY A 97 -6.77 -0.63 -5.38
CA GLY A 97 -5.96 -1.28 -6.43
C GLY A 97 -4.70 -1.96 -5.92
N VAL A 98 -3.98 -1.34 -4.98
CA VAL A 98 -2.76 -1.91 -4.39
C VAL A 98 -3.08 -3.07 -3.44
N GLY A 99 -4.25 -3.09 -2.81
CA GLY A 99 -4.71 -4.23 -2.01
C GLY A 99 -4.84 -5.54 -2.82
N ASN A 100 -4.95 -5.45 -4.15
CA ASN A 100 -4.97 -6.63 -5.04
C ASN A 100 -3.62 -7.36 -5.13
N GLU A 101 -2.52 -6.76 -4.67
CA GLU A 101 -1.22 -7.44 -4.55
C GLU A 101 -1.24 -8.57 -3.50
N GLY A 102 -2.28 -8.60 -2.66
CA GLY A 102 -2.55 -9.69 -1.72
C GLY A 102 -1.41 -9.90 -0.74
N GLU A 103 -0.94 -11.14 -0.62
CA GLU A 103 0.10 -11.48 0.35
C GLU A 103 1.47 -10.86 0.04
N ASN A 104 1.77 -10.48 -1.22
CA ASN A 104 2.98 -9.74 -1.55
C ASN A 104 3.04 -8.36 -0.85
N LEU A 105 1.88 -7.79 -0.54
CA LEU A 105 1.75 -6.56 0.25
C LEU A 105 1.52 -6.87 1.73
N LEU A 106 0.59 -7.78 2.04
CA LEU A 106 0.09 -7.95 3.41
C LEU A 106 1.05 -8.68 4.33
N VAL A 107 1.86 -9.62 3.83
CA VAL A 107 2.86 -10.31 4.66
C VAL A 107 3.86 -9.32 5.25
N PRO A 108 4.61 -8.54 4.45
CA PRO A 108 5.57 -7.60 5.00
C PRO A 108 4.91 -6.48 5.83
N VAL A 109 3.67 -6.07 5.51
CA VAL A 109 2.91 -5.11 6.33
C VAL A 109 2.63 -5.69 7.70
N ARG A 110 2.14 -6.93 7.80
CA ARG A 110 1.86 -7.61 9.08
C ARG A 110 3.13 -7.73 9.92
N GLU A 111 4.26 -8.09 9.30
CA GLU A 111 5.55 -8.22 10.00
C GLU A 111 5.97 -6.91 10.68
N ILE A 112 5.79 -5.77 10.02
CA ILE A 112 6.10 -4.46 10.58
C ILE A 112 5.09 -4.09 11.67
N VAL A 113 3.79 -4.22 11.38
CA VAL A 113 2.72 -3.87 12.32
C VAL A 113 2.81 -4.70 13.59
N ASP A 114 3.08 -6.01 13.49
CA ASP A 114 3.20 -6.90 14.64
C ASP A 114 4.35 -6.54 15.59
N LYS A 115 5.39 -5.89 15.07
CA LYS A 115 6.54 -5.42 15.86
C LYS A 115 6.30 -4.05 16.50
N GLU A 116 5.55 -3.18 15.81
CA GLU A 116 5.50 -1.75 16.11
C GLU A 116 4.17 -1.30 16.75
N GLN A 117 3.09 -2.12 16.68
CA GLN A 117 1.83 -1.78 17.33
C GLN A 117 1.95 -1.80 18.85
N TYR A 118 1.22 -0.92 19.53
CA TYR A 118 1.18 -0.87 20.98
C TYR A 118 0.54 -2.13 21.59
N GLY A 119 1.16 -2.65 22.63
CA GLY A 119 0.69 -3.84 23.34
C GLY A 119 1.27 -5.16 22.81
N HIS A 120 1.75 -5.98 23.76
CA HIS A 120 2.38 -7.27 23.45
C HIS A 120 1.45 -8.47 23.69
N ASN A 121 0.14 -8.22 23.93
CA ASN A 121 -0.80 -9.32 24.09
C ASN A 121 -1.13 -9.96 22.74
N PRO A 122 -0.67 -11.20 22.46
CA PRO A 122 -0.91 -11.86 21.17
C PRO A 122 -2.42 -12.09 20.90
N ASP A 123 -3.25 -12.19 21.95
CA ASP A 123 -4.69 -12.44 21.81
C ASP A 123 -5.49 -11.17 21.47
N ALA A 124 -4.87 -9.99 21.59
CA ALA A 124 -5.50 -8.70 21.35
C ALA A 124 -4.98 -8.00 20.08
N LYS A 125 -4.26 -8.70 19.19
CA LYS A 125 -3.72 -8.12 17.97
C LYS A 125 -4.80 -7.90 16.90
N THR A 126 -4.73 -6.73 16.25
CA THR A 126 -5.56 -6.43 15.08
C THR A 126 -5.24 -7.38 13.92
N LYS A 127 -6.24 -8.06 13.39
CA LYS A 127 -6.10 -8.89 12.19
C LYS A 127 -6.09 -8.02 10.94
N ILE A 128 -4.97 -7.98 10.21
CA ILE A 128 -4.88 -7.28 8.92
C ILE A 128 -5.21 -8.25 7.80
N CYS A 129 -6.20 -7.91 6.96
CA CYS A 129 -6.64 -8.73 5.84
C CYS A 129 -6.93 -7.90 4.58
N LYS A 130 -7.04 -8.59 3.45
CA LYS A 130 -7.50 -7.98 2.19
C LYS A 130 -9.00 -7.74 2.26
N ALA A 131 -9.47 -6.57 1.80
CA ALA A 131 -10.88 -6.32 1.58
C ALA A 131 -11.42 -7.24 0.48
N GLN A 132 -12.55 -7.91 0.74
CA GLN A 132 -13.10 -8.94 -0.15
C GLN A 132 -14.03 -8.38 -1.24
N LEU A 133 -14.71 -7.26 -0.96
CA LEU A 133 -15.76 -6.72 -1.84
C LEU A 133 -15.22 -5.85 -2.99
N GLY A 134 -13.90 -5.63 -3.08
CA GLY A 134 -13.29 -4.84 -4.15
C GLY A 134 -13.91 -3.45 -4.30
N ASN A 135 -14.24 -3.07 -5.55
CA ASN A 135 -14.85 -1.79 -5.85
C ASN A 135 -16.33 -1.70 -5.41
N ASP A 136 -16.97 -2.82 -5.16
CA ASP A 136 -18.40 -2.87 -4.77
C ASP A 136 -18.60 -2.58 -3.28
N ALA A 137 -17.52 -2.56 -2.49
CA ALA A 137 -17.57 -2.34 -1.04
C ALA A 137 -18.35 -1.06 -0.67
N GLY A 138 -18.14 0.03 -1.41
CA GLY A 138 -18.82 1.30 -1.16
C GLY A 138 -20.32 1.25 -1.44
N ILE A 139 -20.70 0.62 -2.54
CA ILE A 139 -22.11 0.47 -2.95
C ILE A 139 -22.84 -0.45 -1.97
N ILE A 140 -22.23 -1.58 -1.63
CA ILE A 140 -22.79 -2.55 -0.68
C ILE A 140 -22.93 -1.92 0.70
N GLY A 141 -21.87 -1.21 1.17
CA GLY A 141 -21.89 -0.51 2.45
C GLY A 141 -22.99 0.56 2.52
N ALA A 142 -23.14 1.36 1.48
CA ALA A 142 -24.21 2.36 1.38
C ALA A 142 -25.63 1.71 1.39
N ALA A 143 -25.80 0.59 0.67
CA ALA A 143 -27.07 -0.13 0.67
C ALA A 143 -27.40 -0.76 2.04
N MET A 144 -26.40 -1.14 2.82
CA MET A 144 -26.61 -1.72 4.15
C MET A 144 -27.01 -0.67 5.20
N LEU A 145 -26.59 0.61 5.05
CA LEU A 145 -27.00 1.69 5.94
C LEU A 145 -28.53 1.92 5.93
N GLY A 146 -29.21 1.58 4.84
CA GLY A 146 -30.68 1.69 4.74
C GLY A 146 -31.46 0.52 5.38
N LYS A 147 -30.78 -0.52 5.89
CA LYS A 147 -31.43 -1.70 6.49
C LYS A 147 -31.53 -1.67 8.01
N GLU A 148 -30.93 -0.69 8.68
CA GLU A 148 -31.01 -0.49 10.13
C GLU A 148 -32.18 0.43 10.51
N GLY A 149 -33.35 0.23 9.89
CA GLY A 149 -34.58 0.91 10.20
C GLY A 149 -35.70 -0.08 10.53
#